data_d79f7564c7502ba2c941ce4745801ce8
#
_entry.id   d79f7564c7502ba2c941ce4745801ce8
#
_cell.length_a   1.000
_cell.length_b   1.000
_cell.length_c   1.000
_cell.angle_alpha   90.00
_cell.angle_beta   90.00
_cell.angle_gamma   90.00
#
_symmetry.space_group_name_H-M   'P 1'
#
loop_
_entity.id
_entity.type
_entity.pdbx_description
1 polymer ?
#
loop_
_entity_poly.entity_id
_entity_poly.type
_entity_poly.pdbx_seq_one_letter_code
_entity_poly.pdbx_strand_id
1 'polypeptide(L)'
;MSLPDKNDVVIRQKHGNPSTVYVLGTPSSPDQFTLRARDEAVAQALAYAKRQHVRAWFAKGDDDFVLLGTFGEEQVKPARSS
;
A
#
# COMPACT_ATOMS: atom_id res chain seq x y z
N MET A 1 1.74 -16.00 7.39
CA MET A 1 0.97 -15.09 6.57
C MET A 1 1.15 -13.65 7.03
N SER A 2 1.46 -12.77 6.14
CA SER A 2 1.73 -11.38 6.50
C SER A 2 0.51 -10.50 6.29
N LEU A 3 0.25 -9.64 7.26
CA LEU A 3 -0.84 -8.70 7.19
C LEU A 3 -0.32 -7.28 7.36
N PRO A 4 -1.00 -6.28 6.83
CA PRO A 4 -0.59 -4.90 7.00
C PRO A 4 -0.65 -4.46 8.45
N ASP A 5 0.32 -3.66 8.85
CA ASP A 5 0.27 -2.99 10.15
C ASP A 5 -0.63 -1.78 10.06
N LYS A 6 -1.00 -1.24 11.20
CA LYS A 6 -1.92 -0.10 11.23
C LYS A 6 -1.42 1.12 10.49
N ASN A 7 -0.12 1.25 10.31
CA ASN A 7 0.47 2.40 9.62
C ASN A 7 0.90 2.10 8.18
N ASP A 8 0.77 0.85 7.76
CA ASP A 8 1.11 0.49 6.39
C ASP A 8 0.06 1.02 5.42
N VAL A 9 0.49 1.35 4.21
CA VAL A 9 -0.45 1.83 3.20
C VAL A 9 -1.02 0.63 2.46
N VAL A 10 -2.31 0.65 2.25
CA VAL A 10 -3.02 -0.44 1.58
C VAL A 10 -3.85 0.15 0.44
N ILE A 11 -3.72 -0.45 -0.74
CA ILE A 11 -4.55 -0.11 -1.89
C ILE A 11 -5.72 -1.08 -1.92
N ARG A 12 -6.93 -0.57 -1.94
CA ARG A 12 -8.14 -1.39 -2.08
C ARG A 12 -8.80 -1.08 -3.39
N GLN A 13 -9.15 -2.12 -4.12
CA GLN A 13 -9.85 -1.96 -5.38
C GLN A 13 -11.34 -1.98 -5.11
N LYS A 14 -12.03 -0.95 -5.53
CA LYS A 14 -13.47 -0.87 -5.38
C LYS A 14 -14.12 -0.82 -6.75
N HIS A 15 -15.03 -1.75 -6.98
CA HIS A 15 -15.76 -1.78 -8.22
C HIS A 15 -16.92 -0.79 -8.12
N GLY A 16 -16.93 0.15 -9.02
CA GLY A 16 -17.95 1.17 -9.01
C GLY A 16 -18.60 1.33 -10.37
N ASN A 17 -19.56 2.20 -10.42
CA ASN A 17 -20.24 2.52 -11.65
C ASN A 17 -20.01 4.00 -11.91
N PRO A 18 -19.37 4.37 -13.01
CA PRO A 18 -19.11 3.50 -14.18
C PRO A 18 -17.79 2.74 -14.15
N SER A 19 -16.90 2.98 -13.24
CA SER A 19 -15.60 2.33 -13.33
C SER A 19 -15.04 1.97 -12.00
N THR A 20 -14.03 1.10 -12.01
CA THR A 20 -13.29 0.69 -10.84
C THR A 20 -12.39 1.82 -10.37
N VAL A 21 -12.30 2.00 -9.07
CA VAL A 21 -11.39 2.97 -8.47
C VAL A 21 -10.50 2.25 -7.47
N TYR A 22 -9.39 2.89 -7.15
CA TYR A 22 -8.42 2.37 -6.19
C TYR A 22 -8.32 3.34 -5.03
N VAL A 23 -8.52 2.82 -3.84
CA VAL A 23 -8.54 3.64 -2.63
C VAL A 23 -7.31 3.34 -1.80
N LEU A 24 -6.56 4.36 -1.49
CA LEU A 24 -5.37 4.25 -0.67
C LEU A 24 -5.69 4.69 0.75
N GLY A 25 -5.12 3.99 1.70
CA GLY A 25 -5.26 4.37 3.09
C GLY A 25 -4.47 3.42 3.96
N THR A 26 -4.68 3.53 5.27
CA THR A 26 -4.08 2.60 6.23
C THR A 26 -5.21 1.80 6.84
N PRO A 27 -4.90 0.69 7.55
CA PRO A 27 -5.97 -0.04 8.24
C PRO A 27 -6.75 0.82 9.23
N SER A 28 -6.11 1.83 9.81
CA SER A 28 -6.81 2.72 10.75
C SER A 28 -7.53 3.88 10.05
N SER A 29 -7.14 4.22 8.83
CA SER A 29 -7.80 5.29 8.05
C SER A 29 -7.85 4.86 6.59
N PRO A 30 -8.77 3.98 6.23
CA PRO A 30 -8.72 3.31 4.95
C PRO A 30 -9.04 4.16 3.72
N ASP A 31 -9.78 5.24 3.87
CA ASP A 31 -10.21 5.99 2.70
C ASP A 31 -9.56 7.37 2.65
N GLN A 32 -8.27 7.42 2.37
CA GLN A 32 -7.56 8.71 2.33
C GLN A 32 -7.49 9.29 0.92
N PHE A 33 -7.21 8.47 -0.08
CA PHE A 33 -7.10 8.92 -1.46
C PHE A 33 -7.81 7.96 -2.39
N THR A 34 -8.40 8.49 -3.44
CA THR A 34 -9.05 7.69 -4.47
C THR A 34 -8.42 8.00 -5.82
N LEU A 35 -8.02 6.95 -6.53
CA LEU A 35 -7.38 7.08 -7.84
C LEU A 35 -8.10 6.18 -8.83
N ARG A 36 -8.03 6.56 -10.10
CA ARG A 36 -8.74 5.83 -11.14
C ARG A 36 -7.86 4.82 -11.87
N ALA A 37 -6.56 4.99 -11.80
CA ALA A 37 -5.64 4.11 -12.49
C ALA A 37 -4.83 3.30 -11.50
N ARG A 38 -4.68 2.01 -11.78
CA ARG A 38 -3.92 1.13 -10.92
C ARG A 38 -2.46 1.56 -10.81
N ASP A 39 -1.86 1.93 -11.94
CA ASP A 39 -0.45 2.33 -11.95
C ASP A 39 -0.22 3.57 -11.09
N GLU A 40 -1.15 4.51 -11.14
CA GLU A 40 -1.05 5.69 -10.29
C GLU A 40 -1.21 5.33 -8.82
N ALA A 41 -2.13 4.41 -8.53
CA ALA A 41 -2.36 3.99 -7.15
C ALA A 41 -1.11 3.31 -6.59
N VAL A 42 -0.48 2.44 -7.37
CA VAL A 42 0.73 1.77 -6.94
C VAL A 42 1.86 2.78 -6.72
N ALA A 43 2.02 3.71 -7.66
CA ALA A 43 3.07 4.72 -7.54
C ALA A 43 2.87 5.59 -6.30
N GLN A 44 1.64 6.01 -6.04
CA GLN A 44 1.34 6.83 -4.88
C GLN A 44 1.54 6.04 -3.57
N ALA A 45 1.12 4.78 -3.56
CA ALA A 45 1.29 3.95 -2.38
C ALA A 45 2.77 3.74 -2.06
N LEU A 46 3.57 3.47 -3.07
CA LEU A 46 5.01 3.28 -2.87
C LEU A 46 5.68 4.57 -2.40
N ALA A 47 5.28 5.72 -2.97
CA ALA A 47 5.83 7.00 -2.54
C ALA A 47 5.48 7.29 -1.09
N TYR A 48 4.24 7.02 -0.71
CA TYR A 48 3.80 7.20 0.67
C TYR A 48 4.59 6.28 1.60
N ALA A 49 4.69 5.01 1.24
CA ALA A 49 5.38 4.03 2.06
C ALA A 49 6.85 4.41 2.26
N LYS A 50 7.49 4.91 1.21
CA LYS A 50 8.87 5.34 1.29
C LYS A 50 9.03 6.52 2.24
N ARG A 51 8.11 7.49 2.14
CA ARG A 51 8.17 8.67 3.02
C ARG A 51 7.96 8.30 4.48
N GLN A 52 7.06 7.36 4.74
CA GLN A 52 6.68 6.99 6.09
C GLN A 52 7.46 5.80 6.64
N HIS A 53 8.32 5.21 5.83
CA HIS A 53 9.11 4.03 6.22
C HIS A 53 8.21 2.87 6.63
N VAL A 54 7.19 2.63 5.84
CA VAL A 54 6.25 1.53 6.08
C VAL A 54 6.17 0.65 4.84
N ARG A 55 5.29 -0.33 4.88
CA ARG A 55 5.09 -1.24 3.76
C ARG A 55 3.90 -0.79 2.93
N ALA A 56 3.94 -1.13 1.65
CA ALA A 56 2.81 -0.89 0.74
C ALA A 56 2.22 -2.22 0.33
N TRP A 57 0.91 -2.31 0.38
CA TRP A 57 0.18 -3.54 0.10
C TRP A 57 -0.93 -3.30 -0.91
N PHE A 58 -1.31 -4.34 -1.62
CA PHE A 58 -2.47 -4.33 -2.50
C PHE A 58 -3.45 -5.39 -1.99
N ALA A 59 -4.65 -4.97 -1.63
CA ALA A 59 -5.67 -5.89 -1.13
C ALA A 59 -6.45 -6.46 -2.31
N LYS A 60 -6.30 -7.75 -2.53
CA LYS A 60 -7.03 -8.44 -3.60
C LYS A 60 -8.37 -8.95 -3.11
N GLY A 61 -8.56 -8.98 -1.82
CA GLY A 61 -9.80 -9.42 -1.21
C GLY A 61 -9.76 -9.05 0.26
N ASP A 62 -10.66 -9.61 1.04
CA ASP A 62 -10.74 -9.24 2.45
C ASP A 62 -9.52 -9.68 3.23
N ASP A 63 -8.97 -10.82 2.90
CA ASP A 63 -7.82 -11.36 3.62
C ASP A 63 -6.62 -11.62 2.76
N ASP A 64 -6.64 -11.18 1.51
CA ASP A 64 -5.58 -11.49 0.56
C ASP A 64 -4.81 -10.22 0.22
N PHE A 65 -3.64 -10.06 0.84
CA PHE A 65 -2.82 -8.88 0.66
C PHE A 65 -1.53 -9.25 -0.06
N VAL A 66 -1.19 -8.47 -1.07
CA VAL A 66 0.05 -8.64 -1.82
C VAL A 66 1.00 -7.52 -1.43
N LEU A 67 2.20 -7.87 -0.98
CA LEU A 67 3.20 -6.88 -0.61
C LEU A 67 3.78 -6.25 -1.85
N LEU A 68 3.69 -4.93 -1.96
CA LEU A 68 4.22 -4.19 -3.09
C LEU A 68 5.62 -3.69 -2.83
N GLY A 69 5.93 -3.29 -1.61
CA GLY A 69 7.24 -2.80 -1.28
C GLY A 69 7.40 -2.63 0.22
N THR A 70 8.64 -2.67 0.69
CA THR A 70 8.98 -2.54 2.09
C THR A 70 10.01 -1.44 2.25
N PHE A 71 9.69 -0.45 3.06
CA PHE A 71 10.56 0.70 3.30
C PHE A 71 10.79 0.92 4.79
N GLY A 72 10.62 -0.13 5.60
CA GLY A 72 10.82 -0.04 7.03
C GLY A 72 12.28 -0.20 7.41
N GLU A 73 12.51 -0.41 8.70
CA GLU A 73 13.87 -0.47 9.22
C GLU A 73 14.71 -1.56 8.62
N GLU A 74 14.13 -2.67 8.30
CA GLU A 74 14.91 -3.77 7.74
C GLU A 74 15.48 -3.43 6.39
N GLN A 75 15.01 -2.39 5.75
CA GLN A 75 15.55 -1.93 4.50
C GLN A 75 16.87 -1.22 4.67
N VAL A 76 17.10 -0.69 5.83
CA VAL A 76 18.28 0.10 6.08
C VAL A 76 19.48 -0.76 6.38
N LYS A 77 19.28 -1.89 6.93
CA LYS A 77 20.34 -2.70 7.36
C LYS A 77 21.30 -3.16 6.33
N PRO A 78 21.04 -3.50 5.29
CA PRO A 78 22.04 -4.03 4.47
C PRO A 78 23.03 -3.20 4.01
N ALA A 79 23.28 -2.99 4.33
CA ALA A 79 24.08 -2.27 3.89
C ALA A 79 25.36 -2.59 4.17
N ARG A 80 25.14 -3.19 4.42
CA ARG A 80 25.90 -3.03 4.44
C ARG A 80 26.68 -3.15 4.05
N SER A 81 26.52 -3.60 4.06
CA SER A 81 26.93 -3.48 3.78
C SER A 81 27.40 -3.23 3.35
N SER A 82 27.25 -3.32 3.38
CA SER A 82 27.42 -2.77 3.01
C SER A 82 27.63 -2.53 2.68
#